data_d3fbc310f4ba3a68c61d12400e01608d
#
_entry.id   d3fbc310f4ba3a68c61d12400e01608d
#
_cell.length_a   1.000
_cell.length_b   1.000
_cell.length_c   1.000
_cell.angle_alpha   90.00
_cell.angle_beta   90.00
_cell.angle_gamma   90.00
#
_symmetry.space_group_name_H-M   'P 1'
#
loop_
_entity.id
_entity.type
_entity.pdbx_description
1 polymer ?
#
loop_
_entity_poly.entity_id
_entity_poly.type
_entity_poly.pdbx_seq_one_letter_code
_entity_poly.pdbx_strand_id
1 'polypeptide(L)'
;EEINELKNRMPEIKNDTSELSSTKERLMSELQSLNREYGKKAVKDGFEREIELLKIEKRNLGSEIVRLEGLIDTIKEYEEERARIISDKINNKLDDCRIVMYSRQKDGTLKPDCVVESKEGVKYATLNNSARIRICLSLQRMFCKHFDINLPIFVDEASVFDSEHL
;
A
#
# COMPACT_ATOMS: atom_id res chain seq x y z
N GLU A 1 -65.74 -75.15 -12.21
CA GLU A 1 -64.49 -75.30 -11.41
C GLU A 1 -63.51 -74.12 -11.79
N GLU A 2 -63.23 -73.82 -13.01
CA GLU A 2 -62.29 -72.75 -13.46
C GLU A 2 -62.63 -71.34 -12.95
N ILE A 3 -63.95 -70.98 -12.86
CA ILE A 3 -64.37 -69.66 -12.36
C ILE A 3 -64.09 -69.52 -10.87
N ASN A 4 -64.12 -70.56 -10.10
CA ASN A 4 -63.82 -70.54 -8.65
C ASN A 4 -62.32 -70.48 -8.41
N GLU A 5 -61.46 -71.10 -9.23
CA GLU A 5 -60.01 -70.99 -9.17
C GLU A 5 -59.53 -69.57 -9.50
N LEU A 6 -60.12 -68.95 -10.55
CA LEU A 6 -59.85 -67.58 -10.90
C LEU A 6 -60.27 -66.56 -9.82
N LYS A 7 -61.39 -66.79 -9.15
CA LYS A 7 -61.83 -65.94 -8.04
C LYS A 7 -60.91 -66.05 -6.82
N ASN A 8 -60.33 -67.22 -6.57
CA ASN A 8 -59.39 -67.42 -5.44
C ASN A 8 -58.00 -66.87 -5.73
N ARG A 9 -57.55 -66.80 -7.00
CA ARG A 9 -56.28 -66.22 -7.40
C ARG A 9 -56.31 -64.66 -7.49
N MET A 10 -57.53 -64.08 -7.70
CA MET A 10 -57.68 -62.61 -7.77
C MET A 10 -57.22 -61.85 -6.51
N PRO A 11 -57.43 -62.29 -5.25
CA PRO A 11 -56.93 -61.61 -4.10
C PRO A 11 -55.42 -61.72 -3.94
N GLU A 12 -54.76 -62.87 -4.33
CA GLU A 12 -53.33 -63.03 -4.34
C GLU A 12 -52.66 -62.04 -5.32
N ILE A 13 -53.18 -61.95 -6.54
CA ILE A 13 -52.68 -61.03 -7.55
C ILE A 13 -52.84 -59.54 -7.12
N LYS A 14 -53.94 -59.23 -6.39
CA LYS A 14 -54.12 -57.85 -5.86
C LYS A 14 -53.12 -57.55 -4.72
N ASN A 15 -52.78 -58.49 -3.89
CA ASN A 15 -51.81 -58.35 -2.83
C ASN A 15 -50.41 -58.17 -3.43
N ASP A 16 -50.00 -59.00 -4.41
CA ASP A 16 -48.72 -58.88 -5.11
C ASP A 16 -48.56 -57.50 -5.79
N THR A 17 -49.62 -56.99 -6.43
CA THR A 17 -49.61 -55.66 -7.09
C THR A 17 -49.51 -54.54 -6.08
N SER A 18 -50.11 -54.68 -4.88
CA SER A 18 -50.04 -53.70 -3.79
C SER A 18 -48.64 -53.67 -3.20
N GLU A 19 -48.00 -54.81 -2.97
CA GLU A 19 -46.62 -54.94 -2.45
C GLU A 19 -45.61 -54.36 -3.45
N LEU A 20 -45.80 -54.67 -4.75
CA LEU A 20 -45.00 -54.09 -5.83
C LEU A 20 -45.12 -52.57 -5.92
N SER A 21 -46.34 -52.01 -5.75
CA SER A 21 -46.57 -50.59 -5.74
C SER A 21 -45.91 -49.91 -4.56
N SER A 22 -46.02 -50.46 -3.36
CA SER A 22 -45.38 -49.94 -2.13
C SER A 22 -43.84 -49.98 -2.26
N THR A 23 -43.32 -51.05 -2.80
CA THR A 23 -41.89 -51.20 -3.05
C THR A 23 -41.34 -50.20 -4.06
N LYS A 24 -42.11 -49.95 -5.13
CA LYS A 24 -41.80 -48.91 -6.12
C LYS A 24 -41.79 -47.52 -5.51
N GLU A 25 -42.78 -47.16 -4.70
CA GLU A 25 -42.84 -45.86 -4.01
C GLU A 25 -41.66 -45.67 -3.05
N ARG A 26 -41.30 -46.70 -2.29
CA ARG A 26 -40.12 -46.68 -1.42
C ARG A 26 -38.87 -46.48 -2.21
N LEU A 27 -38.66 -47.25 -3.27
CA LEU A 27 -37.45 -47.11 -4.11
C LEU A 27 -37.38 -45.73 -4.84
N MET A 28 -38.51 -45.17 -5.26
CA MET A 28 -38.56 -43.82 -5.79
C MET A 28 -38.19 -42.76 -4.76
N SER A 29 -38.67 -42.86 -3.54
CA SER A 29 -38.31 -41.98 -2.44
C SER A 29 -36.82 -42.06 -2.09
N GLU A 30 -36.25 -43.27 -2.06
CA GLU A 30 -34.85 -43.52 -1.81
C GLU A 30 -33.97 -42.96 -2.92
N LEU A 31 -34.34 -43.15 -4.17
CA LEU A 31 -33.69 -42.60 -5.33
C LEU A 31 -33.70 -41.05 -5.34
N GLN A 32 -34.81 -40.46 -4.94
CA GLN A 32 -34.95 -39.01 -4.79
C GLN A 32 -34.04 -38.44 -3.71
N SER A 33 -33.95 -39.15 -2.56
CA SER A 33 -33.07 -38.74 -1.46
C SER A 33 -31.59 -38.82 -1.86
N LEU A 34 -31.20 -39.92 -2.52
CA LEU A 34 -29.84 -40.12 -3.03
C LEU A 34 -29.45 -39.06 -4.09
N ASN A 35 -30.37 -38.73 -4.98
CA ASN A 35 -30.12 -37.65 -5.97
C ASN A 35 -29.92 -36.29 -5.30
N ARG A 36 -30.64 -36.00 -4.22
CA ARG A 36 -30.45 -34.76 -3.45
C ARG A 36 -29.09 -34.73 -2.75
N GLU A 37 -28.68 -35.85 -2.17
CA GLU A 37 -27.35 -35.97 -1.52
C GLU A 37 -26.22 -35.83 -2.54
N TYR A 38 -26.37 -36.46 -3.70
CA TYR A 38 -25.41 -36.38 -4.78
C TYR A 38 -25.27 -34.95 -5.31
N GLY A 39 -26.41 -34.25 -5.46
CA GLY A 39 -26.41 -32.84 -5.82
C GLY A 39 -25.69 -31.94 -4.79
N LYS A 40 -25.93 -32.17 -3.50
CA LYS A 40 -25.23 -31.44 -2.42
C LYS A 40 -23.73 -31.73 -2.44
N LYS A 41 -23.32 -32.96 -2.69
CA LYS A 41 -21.90 -33.34 -2.78
C LYS A 41 -21.21 -32.66 -3.96
N ALA A 42 -21.82 -32.66 -5.13
CA ALA A 42 -21.30 -32.00 -6.32
C ALA A 42 -21.07 -30.49 -6.12
N VAL A 43 -22.04 -29.83 -5.46
CA VAL A 43 -21.92 -28.41 -5.07
C VAL A 43 -20.80 -28.19 -4.07
N LYS A 44 -20.65 -29.05 -3.07
CA LYS A 44 -19.58 -28.98 -2.08
C LYS A 44 -18.20 -29.12 -2.76
N ASP A 45 -18.05 -30.13 -3.63
CA ASP A 45 -16.79 -30.38 -4.37
C ASP A 45 -16.46 -29.17 -5.30
N GLY A 46 -17.48 -28.49 -5.83
CA GLY A 46 -17.33 -27.24 -6.58
C GLY A 46 -16.75 -26.12 -5.72
N PHE A 47 -17.33 -25.89 -4.55
CA PHE A 47 -16.84 -24.85 -3.63
C PHE A 47 -15.44 -25.18 -3.07
N GLU A 48 -15.14 -26.44 -2.80
CA GLU A 48 -13.80 -26.84 -2.35
C GLU A 48 -12.73 -26.51 -3.40
N ARG A 49 -13.01 -26.73 -4.68
CA ARG A 49 -12.10 -26.33 -5.78
C ARG A 49 -11.93 -24.82 -5.86
N GLU A 50 -13.03 -24.06 -5.76
CA GLU A 50 -12.99 -22.62 -5.79
C GLU A 50 -12.20 -22.03 -4.60
N ILE A 51 -12.39 -22.58 -3.40
CA ILE A 51 -11.60 -22.22 -2.22
C ILE A 51 -10.12 -22.44 -2.43
N GLU A 52 -9.73 -23.54 -3.06
CA GLU A 52 -8.32 -23.84 -3.31
C GLU A 52 -7.72 -22.87 -4.35
N LEU A 53 -8.46 -22.54 -5.40
CA LEU A 53 -8.04 -21.51 -6.37
C LEU A 53 -7.86 -20.15 -5.70
N LEU A 54 -8.81 -19.73 -4.87
CA LEU A 54 -8.74 -18.46 -4.13
C LEU A 54 -7.58 -18.43 -3.14
N LYS A 55 -7.23 -19.56 -2.53
CA LYS A 55 -6.04 -19.66 -1.66
C LYS A 55 -4.74 -19.48 -2.44
N ILE A 56 -4.66 -20.04 -3.65
CA ILE A 56 -3.48 -19.86 -4.52
C ILE A 56 -3.36 -18.40 -4.93
N GLU A 57 -4.47 -17.79 -5.38
CA GLU A 57 -4.51 -16.37 -5.75
C GLU A 57 -4.11 -15.45 -4.58
N LYS A 58 -4.65 -15.71 -3.39
CA LYS A 58 -4.28 -14.98 -2.17
C LYS A 58 -2.78 -15.06 -1.87
N ARG A 59 -2.15 -16.22 -2.05
CA ARG A 59 -0.69 -16.38 -1.86
C ARG A 59 0.10 -15.56 -2.88
N ASN A 60 -0.33 -15.62 -4.15
CA ASN A 60 0.33 -14.86 -5.23
C ASN A 60 0.23 -13.35 -5.00
N LEU A 61 -0.95 -12.85 -4.65
CA LEU A 61 -1.16 -11.45 -4.30
C LEU A 61 -0.35 -11.04 -3.07
N GLY A 62 -0.27 -11.90 -2.05
CA GLY A 62 0.55 -11.64 -0.88
C GLY A 62 2.04 -11.50 -1.22
N SER A 63 2.57 -12.36 -2.09
CA SER A 63 3.95 -12.26 -2.57
C SER A 63 4.21 -10.99 -3.37
N GLU A 64 3.25 -10.58 -4.19
CA GLU A 64 3.36 -9.35 -4.98
C GLU A 64 3.30 -8.10 -4.11
N ILE A 65 2.47 -8.09 -3.06
CA ILE A 65 2.43 -7.00 -2.08
C ILE A 65 3.79 -6.83 -1.41
N VAL A 66 4.39 -7.90 -0.90
CA VAL A 66 5.71 -7.85 -0.26
C VAL A 66 6.79 -7.35 -1.23
N ARG A 67 6.73 -7.79 -2.50
CA ARG A 67 7.65 -7.31 -3.54
C ARG A 67 7.50 -5.81 -3.79
N LEU A 68 6.26 -5.33 -3.89
CA LEU A 68 5.97 -3.91 -4.13
C LEU A 68 6.34 -3.03 -2.93
N GLU A 69 6.10 -3.49 -1.71
CA GLU A 69 6.53 -2.81 -0.49
C GLU A 69 8.06 -2.66 -0.45
N GLY A 70 8.80 -3.71 -0.78
CA GLY A 70 10.27 -3.65 -0.88
C GLY A 70 10.75 -2.66 -1.94
N LEU A 71 10.07 -2.54 -3.08
CA LEU A 71 10.39 -1.53 -4.10
C LEU A 71 10.11 -0.11 -3.60
N ILE A 72 8.99 0.10 -2.90
CA ILE A 72 8.66 1.40 -2.31
C ILE A 72 9.72 1.83 -1.31
N ASP A 73 10.19 0.93 -0.46
CA ASP A 73 11.24 1.25 0.51
C ASP A 73 12.57 1.58 -0.18
N THR A 74 12.95 0.84 -1.21
CA THR A 74 14.15 1.17 -2.02
C THR A 74 14.05 2.54 -2.69
N ILE A 75 12.87 2.92 -3.19
CA ILE A 75 12.64 4.24 -3.78
C ILE A 75 12.78 5.34 -2.73
N LYS A 76 12.22 5.15 -1.53
CA LYS A 76 12.37 6.10 -0.43
C LYS A 76 13.83 6.31 -0.03
N GLU A 77 14.59 5.23 0.12
CA GLU A 77 16.03 5.30 0.42
C GLU A 77 16.81 6.06 -0.66
N TYR A 78 16.50 5.80 -1.93
CA TYR A 78 17.10 6.53 -3.04
C TYR A 78 16.77 8.03 -3.02
N GLU A 79 15.51 8.38 -2.75
CA GLU A 79 15.08 9.79 -2.66
C GLU A 79 15.76 10.50 -1.47
N GLU A 80 15.89 9.85 -0.32
CA GLU A 80 16.59 10.38 0.84
C GLU A 80 18.07 10.64 0.54
N GLU A 81 18.75 9.67 -0.06
CA GLU A 81 20.17 9.81 -0.40
C GLU A 81 20.40 10.89 -1.46
N ARG A 82 19.55 10.94 -2.48
CA ARG A 82 19.56 12.00 -3.49
C ARG A 82 19.38 13.38 -2.86
N ALA A 83 18.41 13.52 -1.97
CA ALA A 83 18.11 14.75 -1.25
C ALA A 83 19.32 15.19 -0.40
N ARG A 84 19.96 14.24 0.30
CA ARG A 84 21.15 14.46 1.10
C ARG A 84 22.31 14.96 0.25
N ILE A 85 22.62 14.28 -0.86
CA ILE A 85 23.72 14.67 -1.77
C ILE A 85 23.51 16.08 -2.32
N ILE A 86 22.30 16.44 -2.72
CA ILE A 86 21.99 17.76 -3.24
C ILE A 86 22.14 18.82 -2.16
N SER A 87 21.58 18.57 -0.97
CA SER A 87 21.68 19.47 0.17
C SER A 87 23.14 19.70 0.59
N ASP A 88 23.94 18.64 0.67
CA ASP A 88 25.37 18.74 1.02
C ASP A 88 26.14 19.54 -0.02
N LYS A 89 25.92 19.33 -1.32
CA LYS A 89 26.59 20.09 -2.39
C LYS A 89 26.29 21.60 -2.33
N ILE A 90 25.10 21.99 -1.91
CA ILE A 90 24.72 23.40 -1.75
C ILE A 90 25.28 23.94 -0.45
N ASN A 91 25.06 23.24 0.64
CA ASN A 91 25.42 23.70 1.98
C ASN A 91 26.92 23.78 2.22
N ASN A 92 27.71 22.97 1.50
CA ASN A 92 29.19 23.08 1.52
C ASN A 92 29.72 24.36 0.85
N LYS A 93 28.87 25.11 0.15
CA LYS A 93 29.23 26.41 -0.45
C LYS A 93 28.77 27.59 0.41
N LEU A 94 28.10 27.35 1.53
CA LEU A 94 27.53 28.34 2.41
C LEU A 94 28.30 28.38 3.73
N ASP A 95 28.75 29.58 4.12
CA ASP A 95 29.59 29.77 5.30
C ASP A 95 28.74 29.92 6.58
N ASP A 96 27.71 30.79 6.58
CA ASP A 96 26.96 31.20 7.78
C ASP A 96 25.56 30.60 7.90
N CYS A 97 25.10 29.88 6.88
CA CYS A 97 23.74 29.35 6.84
C CYS A 97 23.72 27.96 6.21
N ARG A 98 22.57 27.36 6.28
CA ARG A 98 22.23 26.14 5.55
C ARG A 98 20.85 26.29 4.91
N ILE A 99 20.64 25.63 3.79
CA ILE A 99 19.36 25.51 3.11
C ILE A 99 18.84 24.11 3.36
N VAL A 100 17.66 24.03 3.97
CA VAL A 100 16.91 22.79 4.15
C VAL A 100 15.96 22.65 2.97
N MET A 101 16.26 21.73 2.06
CA MET A 101 15.51 21.55 0.80
C MET A 101 14.38 20.54 0.90
N TYR A 102 14.34 19.77 1.99
CA TYR A 102 13.35 18.73 2.20
C TYR A 102 12.96 18.67 3.66
N SER A 103 11.66 18.51 3.91
CA SER A 103 11.14 18.23 5.25
C SER A 103 10.56 16.82 5.31
N ARG A 104 10.80 16.10 6.41
CA ARG A 104 10.24 14.76 6.62
C ARG A 104 8.83 14.88 7.17
N GLN A 105 7.86 14.25 6.50
CA GLN A 105 6.48 14.16 6.96
C GLN A 105 6.32 13.09 8.06
N LYS A 106 5.14 13.04 8.68
CA LYS A 106 4.84 12.06 9.74
C LYS A 106 4.84 10.60 9.24
N ASP A 107 4.57 10.39 7.96
CA ASP A 107 4.60 9.08 7.28
C ASP A 107 6.00 8.67 6.81
N GLY A 108 7.02 9.50 7.12
CA GLY A 108 8.41 9.26 6.72
C GLY A 108 8.76 9.72 5.31
N THR A 109 7.80 10.18 4.50
CA THR A 109 8.07 10.67 3.15
C THR A 109 8.76 12.03 3.17
N LEU A 110 9.64 12.28 2.17
CA LEU A 110 10.27 13.57 1.97
C LEU A 110 9.36 14.47 1.13
N LYS A 111 9.12 15.67 1.65
CA LYS A 111 8.45 16.73 0.92
C LYS A 111 9.46 17.80 0.53
N PRO A 112 9.49 18.27 -0.73
CA PRO A 112 10.27 19.44 -1.10
C PRO A 112 9.91 20.63 -0.21
N ASP A 113 10.92 21.28 0.33
CA ASP A 113 10.82 22.45 1.18
C ASP A 113 11.97 23.40 0.82
N CYS A 114 11.92 24.64 1.25
CA CYS A 114 13.02 25.57 1.05
C CYS A 114 13.06 26.53 2.25
N VAL A 115 13.76 26.10 3.27
CA VAL A 115 13.93 26.89 4.49
C VAL A 115 15.39 27.21 4.67
N VAL A 116 15.68 28.50 4.85
CA VAL A 116 17.00 28.99 5.22
C VAL A 116 17.11 29.01 6.73
N GLU A 117 18.19 28.44 7.26
CA GLU A 117 18.48 28.36 8.68
C GLU A 117 19.93 28.81 8.96
N SER A 118 20.19 29.27 10.17
CA SER A 118 21.58 29.46 10.63
C SER A 118 22.29 28.11 10.75
N LYS A 119 23.60 28.10 10.94
CA LYS A 119 24.37 26.86 11.22
C LYS A 119 23.85 26.12 12.47
N GLU A 120 23.34 26.84 13.46
CA GLU A 120 22.74 26.30 14.69
C GLU A 120 21.31 25.77 14.50
N GLY A 121 20.73 25.88 13.30
CA GLY A 121 19.41 25.37 13.00
C GLY A 121 18.26 26.34 13.34
N VAL A 122 18.55 27.63 13.53
CA VAL A 122 17.51 28.64 13.77
C VAL A 122 17.00 29.17 12.43
N LYS A 123 15.68 29.16 12.24
CA LYS A 123 15.04 29.60 11.00
C LYS A 123 15.29 31.08 10.74
N TYR A 124 15.57 31.47 9.50
CA TYR A 124 15.80 32.84 9.07
C TYR A 124 14.74 33.84 9.60
N ALA A 125 13.47 33.45 9.58
CA ALA A 125 12.37 34.28 10.03
C ALA A 125 12.42 34.67 11.52
N THR A 126 13.11 33.87 12.36
CA THR A 126 13.21 34.07 13.81
C THR A 126 14.57 34.67 14.24
N LEU A 127 15.48 34.90 13.31
CA LEU A 127 16.80 35.48 13.59
C LEU A 127 16.70 36.98 13.83
N ASN A 128 17.67 37.52 14.58
CA ASN A 128 17.87 38.96 14.73
C ASN A 128 18.39 39.58 13.41
N ASN A 129 18.38 40.92 13.34
CA ASN A 129 18.71 41.62 12.10
C ASN A 129 20.15 41.38 11.65
N SER A 130 21.12 41.40 12.56
CA SER A 130 22.53 41.13 12.27
C SER A 130 22.73 39.73 11.63
N ALA A 131 22.14 38.68 12.21
CA ALA A 131 22.24 37.33 11.70
C ALA A 131 21.57 37.19 10.31
N ARG A 132 20.44 37.88 10.09
CA ARG A 132 19.78 37.87 8.77
C ARG A 132 20.67 38.50 7.70
N ILE A 133 21.30 39.63 7.99
CA ILE A 133 22.21 40.32 7.05
C ILE A 133 23.40 39.40 6.72
N ARG A 134 24.01 38.75 7.72
CA ARG A 134 25.12 37.79 7.49
C ARG A 134 24.69 36.66 6.56
N ILE A 135 23.52 36.09 6.78
CA ILE A 135 22.97 35.03 5.88
C ILE A 135 22.78 35.56 4.45
N CYS A 136 22.22 36.77 4.28
CA CYS A 136 22.07 37.39 2.97
C CYS A 136 23.41 37.57 2.27
N LEU A 137 24.44 38.03 2.99
CA LEU A 137 25.78 38.19 2.45
C LEU A 137 26.41 36.85 2.07
N SER A 138 26.24 35.81 2.88
CA SER A 138 26.72 34.45 2.58
C SER A 138 26.07 33.89 1.31
N LEU A 139 24.74 34.04 1.16
CA LEU A 139 24.02 33.65 -0.04
C LEU A 139 24.50 34.42 -1.27
N GLN A 140 24.64 35.75 -1.16
CA GLN A 140 25.12 36.58 -2.27
C GLN A 140 26.54 36.20 -2.72
N ARG A 141 27.46 35.97 -1.78
CA ARG A 141 28.83 35.48 -2.06
C ARG A 141 28.80 34.14 -2.77
N MET A 142 27.95 33.23 -2.33
CA MET A 142 27.77 31.90 -2.95
C MET A 142 27.31 32.05 -4.43
N PHE A 143 26.29 32.89 -4.68
CA PHE A 143 25.80 33.14 -6.02
C PHE A 143 26.85 33.82 -6.90
N CYS A 144 27.59 34.84 -6.41
CA CYS A 144 28.66 35.49 -7.14
C CYS A 144 29.73 34.47 -7.55
N LYS A 145 30.15 33.60 -6.63
CA LYS A 145 31.11 32.54 -6.93
C LYS A 145 30.59 31.51 -7.92
N HIS A 146 29.30 31.18 -7.84
CA HIS A 146 28.70 30.16 -8.70
C HIS A 146 28.53 30.64 -10.15
N PHE A 147 28.16 31.91 -10.33
CA PHE A 147 27.93 32.49 -11.64
C PHE A 147 29.15 33.25 -12.20
N ASP A 148 30.26 33.29 -11.46
CA ASP A 148 31.47 34.04 -11.79
C ASP A 148 31.17 35.53 -12.05
N ILE A 149 30.37 36.13 -11.18
CA ILE A 149 29.95 37.53 -11.28
C ILE A 149 30.45 38.31 -10.08
N ASN A 150 31.03 39.48 -10.32
CA ASN A 150 31.45 40.40 -9.25
C ASN A 150 30.42 41.53 -9.14
N LEU A 151 29.58 41.46 -8.11
CA LEU A 151 28.58 42.48 -7.82
C LEU A 151 28.99 43.29 -6.60
N PRO A 152 28.86 44.63 -6.62
CA PRO A 152 29.04 45.44 -5.41
C PRO A 152 27.94 45.12 -4.40
N ILE A 153 28.30 45.04 -3.14
CA ILE A 153 27.40 44.79 -2.04
C ILE A 153 27.18 46.07 -1.29
N PHE A 154 25.93 46.49 -1.17
CA PHE A 154 25.52 47.63 -0.36
C PHE A 154 24.82 47.13 0.87
N VAL A 155 25.37 47.43 2.04
CA VAL A 155 24.80 47.01 3.33
C VAL A 155 24.19 48.27 3.98
N ASP A 156 22.87 48.29 4.09
CA ASP A 156 22.18 49.25 4.90
C ASP A 156 22.27 48.81 6.38
N GLU A 157 22.31 49.76 7.30
CA GLU A 157 22.47 49.47 8.73
C GLU A 157 23.76 48.71 9.13
N ALA A 158 24.88 49.03 8.51
CA ALA A 158 26.19 48.44 8.81
C ALA A 158 26.60 48.57 10.29
N SER A 159 25.99 49.51 11.01
CA SER A 159 26.19 49.73 12.47
C SER A 159 25.70 48.56 13.34
N VAL A 160 24.97 47.59 12.77
CA VAL A 160 24.49 46.39 13.46
C VAL A 160 25.58 45.34 13.59
N PHE A 161 26.69 45.50 12.84
CA PHE A 161 27.84 44.61 12.94
C PHE A 161 28.82 45.09 14.01
N ASP A 162 29.25 44.17 14.87
CA ASP A 162 30.41 44.40 15.71
C ASP A 162 31.68 44.45 14.86
N SER A 163 32.69 45.21 15.31
CA SER A 163 33.99 45.37 14.62
C SER A 163 34.73 44.04 14.34
N GLU A 164 34.35 42.96 14.99
CA GLU A 164 34.94 41.63 14.79
C GLU A 164 34.30 40.86 13.62
N HIS A 165 33.24 41.40 13.00
CA HIS A 165 32.47 40.72 11.96
C HIS A 165 32.37 41.50 10.62
N LEU A 166 33.13 42.57 10.48
CA LEU A 166 33.38 43.32 9.25
C LEU A 166 34.68 42.82 8.60
#